data_85fa7d59e7f63a292a4c66c9ca2d765b
#
_entry.id   85fa7d59e7f63a292a4c66c9ca2d765b
#
_cell.length_a   1.000
_cell.length_b   1.000
_cell.length_c   1.000
_cell.angle_alpha   90.00
_cell.angle_beta   90.00
_cell.angle_gamma   90.00
#
_symmetry.space_group_name_H-M   'P 1'
#
loop_
_entity.id
_entity.type
_entity.pdbx_description
1 polymer ?
#
loop_
_entity_poly.entity_id
_entity_poly.type
_entity_poly.pdbx_seq_one_letter_code
_entity_poly.pdbx_strand_id
1 'polypeptide(L)'
;MNTRLRVLSTLGALAIVVSACGTAATPTPAASTGTQPSVAPPASGGPVDSAAPSSSTATLTGELTIWHSYGSGAGTEAAALKTVTDKIKAANPDLKLTIQDIKFDDLFKKFELEAASGGGPDLFIAPNDSLGKEARAGLFLDVTSMLDGKLGNASDVSVEGSKVDGKLYMVPESLKAVAMYYDKSKIAAAPATTDELLQGVKDGKIKAGFDAHSSYHSFGWWAAFGGKLMDETGKCVADTTGVADAYKYFQELQTAGAKWYDKYDDLASDFKSGKIDLIVDGPWASGGYKEALKDNLAVAPMPAGPKGPGAPLTGVDGWYINTNAKDPQLAVNFALEMVKPENEQVFVDTAGHIPADKTIQISDPITQKFGEAVASGFPRPQVPELDNFWGNFDNALNLVIQKNEDPTKAATDACVAMNTANKK
;
A
#
# COMPACT_ATOMS: atom_id res chain seq x y z
N MET A 1 -25.21 57.99 12.63
CA MET A 1 -26.67 57.80 12.65
C MET A 1 -26.88 56.31 12.67
N ASN A 2 -27.03 55.72 13.84
CA ASN A 2 -28.23 55.12 14.41
C ASN A 2 -28.85 54.08 13.47
N THR A 3 -29.05 52.83 13.81
CA THR A 3 -29.80 52.32 14.95
C THR A 3 -29.53 50.82 15.18
N ARG A 4 -29.44 50.46 16.44
CA ARG A 4 -29.43 49.10 16.99
C ARG A 4 -30.83 48.47 16.84
N LEU A 5 -30.88 47.14 16.67
CA LEU A 5 -31.99 46.38 17.25
C LEU A 5 -31.50 45.02 17.79
N ARG A 6 -31.66 44.88 19.09
CA ARG A 6 -31.56 43.64 19.87
C ARG A 6 -32.96 43.01 19.90
N VAL A 7 -33.05 41.69 19.75
CA VAL A 7 -34.16 40.94 20.39
C VAL A 7 -33.61 39.69 21.05
N LEU A 8 -34.02 39.56 22.29
CA LEU A 8 -33.70 38.53 23.29
C LEU A 8 -34.57 37.26 23.13
N SER A 9 -33.95 36.14 23.51
CA SER A 9 -34.45 35.05 24.39
C SER A 9 -35.71 34.27 24.04
N THR A 10 -35.58 32.92 24.10
CA THR A 10 -36.29 32.15 25.14
C THR A 10 -35.63 30.79 25.38
N LEU A 11 -35.39 30.52 26.65
CA LEU A 11 -35.06 29.22 27.24
C LEU A 11 -36.26 28.27 27.14
N GLY A 12 -35.96 26.97 26.92
CA GLY A 12 -36.91 25.89 27.17
C GLY A 12 -36.17 24.69 27.74
N ALA A 13 -36.17 24.60 29.06
CA ALA A 13 -35.73 23.42 29.81
C ALA A 13 -36.87 22.43 29.94
N LEU A 14 -36.63 21.15 29.72
CA LEU A 14 -37.51 20.10 30.27
C LEU A 14 -36.71 18.85 30.60
N ALA A 15 -36.64 18.64 31.78
CA ALA A 15 -36.69 17.67 32.84
C ALA A 15 -36.41 16.18 32.48
N ILE A 16 -35.51 15.71 33.32
CA ILE A 16 -35.05 14.33 33.60
C ILE A 16 -36.21 13.52 34.19
N VAL A 17 -36.34 12.25 33.74
CA VAL A 17 -36.98 11.21 34.57
C VAL A 17 -36.02 10.04 34.68
N VAL A 18 -35.51 9.87 35.88
CA VAL A 18 -34.81 8.68 36.38
C VAL A 18 -35.88 7.68 36.81
N SER A 19 -35.76 6.41 36.42
CA SER A 19 -36.44 5.31 37.12
C SER A 19 -35.51 4.13 37.24
N ALA A 20 -35.41 3.66 38.47
CA ALA A 20 -34.44 2.71 38.97
C ALA A 20 -35.00 1.30 39.04
N CYS A 21 -34.08 0.34 39.05
CA CYS A 21 -34.06 -0.96 39.75
C CYS A 21 -35.20 -1.96 39.56
N GLY A 22 -34.78 -3.17 39.20
CA GLY A 22 -35.52 -4.40 39.43
C GLY A 22 -34.70 -5.64 39.11
N THR A 23 -34.01 -6.17 40.12
CA THR A 23 -33.41 -7.52 40.13
C THR A 23 -34.49 -8.56 40.33
N ALA A 24 -34.48 -9.67 39.54
CA ALA A 24 -34.95 -10.99 39.98
C ALA A 24 -34.58 -12.09 38.97
N ALA A 25 -33.72 -12.96 39.44
CA ALA A 25 -33.89 -14.40 39.65
C ALA A 25 -34.10 -15.31 38.43
N THR A 26 -33.12 -16.16 38.25
CA THR A 26 -33.07 -17.43 37.50
C THR A 26 -34.10 -18.45 38.00
N PRO A 27 -34.70 -19.28 37.15
CA PRO A 27 -35.12 -20.61 37.54
C PRO A 27 -34.36 -21.70 36.78
N THR A 28 -33.88 -22.65 37.53
CA THR A 28 -33.31 -23.96 37.18
C THR A 28 -34.39 -24.91 36.60
N PRO A 29 -34.05 -25.81 35.65
CA PRO A 29 -35.00 -26.68 34.99
C PRO A 29 -35.30 -27.95 35.83
N ALA A 30 -36.54 -28.33 35.84
CA ALA A 30 -37.04 -29.61 36.38
C ALA A 30 -36.92 -30.73 35.34
N ALA A 31 -36.42 -31.85 35.77
CA ALA A 31 -36.37 -33.11 35.04
C ALA A 31 -37.79 -33.71 34.86
N SER A 32 -38.06 -34.21 33.65
CA SER A 32 -39.20 -35.11 33.41
C SER A 32 -38.73 -36.35 32.66
N THR A 33 -38.92 -37.48 33.32
CA THR A 33 -38.70 -38.82 32.82
C THR A 33 -39.83 -39.23 31.87
N GLY A 34 -39.50 -39.77 30.72
CA GLY A 34 -40.46 -40.34 29.76
C GLY A 34 -39.79 -41.43 28.94
N THR A 35 -40.28 -42.61 29.08
CA THR A 35 -39.89 -43.94 28.60
C THR A 35 -39.78 -44.08 27.09
N GLN A 36 -38.74 -44.80 26.69
CA GLN A 36 -38.39 -45.25 25.34
C GLN A 36 -39.26 -46.47 24.93
N PRO A 37 -39.53 -46.64 23.63
CA PRO A 37 -39.55 -47.98 23.04
C PRO A 37 -38.40 -48.15 22.02
N SER A 38 -37.70 -49.26 22.24
CA SER A 38 -36.64 -49.83 21.41
C SER A 38 -37.19 -50.26 20.06
N VAL A 39 -36.53 -49.84 18.98
CA VAL A 39 -36.62 -50.44 17.64
C VAL A 39 -35.23 -50.72 17.10
N ALA A 40 -35.04 -51.94 16.63
CA ALA A 40 -33.80 -52.53 16.20
C ALA A 40 -33.22 -51.85 14.92
N PRO A 41 -31.88 -51.97 14.65
CA PRO A 41 -31.19 -51.31 13.55
C PRO A 41 -31.40 -52.02 12.22
N PRO A 42 -31.53 -51.28 11.10
CA PRO A 42 -31.30 -51.84 9.78
C PRO A 42 -29.81 -51.76 9.40
N ALA A 43 -29.41 -52.71 8.60
CA ALA A 43 -28.08 -53.10 8.21
C ALA A 43 -27.20 -52.01 7.54
N SER A 44 -25.91 -52.22 7.77
CA SER A 44 -24.73 -51.71 7.10
C SER A 44 -24.95 -51.29 5.63
N GLY A 45 -24.89 -49.97 5.38
CA GLY A 45 -24.61 -49.40 4.08
C GLY A 45 -23.13 -49.03 4.02
N GLY A 46 -22.45 -49.43 2.95
CA GLY A 46 -21.03 -49.24 2.74
C GLY A 46 -20.57 -47.78 2.71
N PRO A 47 -19.26 -47.55 2.68
CA PRO A 47 -18.69 -46.22 2.74
C PRO A 47 -19.13 -45.36 1.53
N VAL A 48 -19.88 -44.31 1.81
CA VAL A 48 -20.08 -43.22 0.83
C VAL A 48 -18.76 -42.48 0.75
N ASP A 49 -18.05 -42.68 -0.38
CA ASP A 49 -16.97 -41.82 -0.77
C ASP A 49 -17.47 -40.38 -0.78
N SER A 50 -17.07 -39.65 0.25
CA SER A 50 -17.25 -38.19 0.30
C SER A 50 -16.23 -37.64 -0.70
N ALA A 51 -16.61 -37.58 -1.99
CA ALA A 51 -15.86 -36.80 -2.96
C ALA A 51 -15.83 -35.36 -2.48
N ALA A 52 -14.68 -34.92 -2.02
CA ALA A 52 -14.41 -33.50 -1.86
C ALA A 52 -14.76 -32.80 -3.19
N PRO A 53 -15.37 -31.60 -3.15
CA PRO A 53 -15.64 -30.86 -4.35
C PRO A 53 -14.30 -30.61 -5.06
N SER A 54 -14.04 -31.33 -6.15
CA SER A 54 -13.00 -30.97 -7.11
C SER A 54 -13.38 -29.61 -7.66
N SER A 55 -12.74 -28.57 -7.17
CA SER A 55 -12.71 -27.29 -7.85
C SER A 55 -11.96 -27.54 -9.16
N SER A 56 -12.69 -27.79 -10.24
CA SER A 56 -12.12 -27.80 -11.58
C SER A 56 -11.64 -26.37 -11.85
N THR A 57 -10.37 -26.13 -11.65
CA THR A 57 -9.69 -24.93 -12.16
C THR A 57 -9.86 -24.94 -13.66
N ALA A 58 -10.62 -23.98 -14.20
CA ALA A 58 -10.77 -23.81 -15.64
C ALA A 58 -9.38 -23.63 -16.24
N THR A 59 -9.00 -24.49 -17.20
CA THR A 59 -7.71 -24.40 -17.90
C THR A 59 -7.63 -23.04 -18.61
N LEU A 60 -6.53 -22.32 -18.43
CA LEU A 60 -6.28 -21.06 -19.12
C LEU A 60 -5.77 -21.37 -20.53
N THR A 61 -6.48 -20.84 -21.53
CA THR A 61 -6.11 -21.01 -22.95
C THR A 61 -6.23 -19.67 -23.67
N GLY A 62 -5.30 -19.37 -24.59
CA GLY A 62 -5.29 -18.11 -25.34
C GLY A 62 -3.98 -17.35 -25.24
N GLU A 63 -4.00 -16.07 -25.55
CA GLU A 63 -2.82 -15.22 -25.59
C GLU A 63 -3.03 -14.01 -24.70
N LEU A 64 -2.02 -13.66 -23.86
CA LEU A 64 -2.02 -12.47 -23.04
C LEU A 64 -0.72 -11.69 -23.20
N THR A 65 -0.84 -10.38 -23.31
CA THR A 65 0.26 -9.42 -23.21
C THR A 65 0.24 -8.80 -21.82
N ILE A 66 1.35 -8.93 -21.09
CA ILE A 66 1.49 -8.53 -19.69
C ILE A 66 2.62 -7.51 -19.57
N TRP A 67 2.38 -6.41 -18.84
CA TRP A 67 3.43 -5.49 -18.46
C TRP A 67 3.69 -5.53 -16.95
N HIS A 68 4.94 -5.23 -16.58
CA HIS A 68 5.37 -5.02 -15.20
C HIS A 68 6.52 -3.99 -15.16
N SER A 69 6.87 -3.54 -13.97
CA SER A 69 8.00 -2.61 -13.75
C SER A 69 9.00 -3.15 -12.72
N TYR A 70 9.14 -4.46 -12.67
CA TYR A 70 9.93 -5.15 -11.64
C TYR A 70 11.44 -5.18 -11.93
N GLY A 71 11.87 -4.67 -13.09
CA GLY A 71 13.27 -4.75 -13.50
C GLY A 71 13.75 -6.18 -13.71
N SER A 72 15.03 -6.43 -13.47
CA SER A 72 15.65 -7.73 -13.64
C SER A 72 16.61 -8.05 -12.49
N GLY A 73 16.76 -9.32 -12.18
CA GLY A 73 17.69 -9.82 -11.16
C GLY A 73 17.15 -10.99 -10.35
N ALA A 74 18.06 -11.72 -9.71
CA ALA A 74 17.70 -12.78 -8.78
C ALA A 74 17.24 -12.16 -7.44
N GLY A 75 16.28 -12.81 -6.75
CA GLY A 75 15.74 -12.32 -5.48
C GLY A 75 14.87 -11.07 -5.62
N THR A 76 14.37 -10.80 -6.81
CA THR A 76 13.55 -9.64 -7.15
C THR A 76 12.11 -10.04 -7.48
N GLU A 77 11.24 -9.04 -7.55
CA GLU A 77 9.86 -9.21 -8.02
C GLU A 77 9.81 -9.86 -9.42
N ALA A 78 10.74 -9.52 -10.32
CA ALA A 78 10.84 -10.13 -11.65
C ALA A 78 11.16 -11.63 -11.59
N ALA A 79 12.01 -12.06 -10.65
CA ALA A 79 12.31 -13.48 -10.45
C ALA A 79 11.09 -14.26 -9.91
N ALA A 80 10.33 -13.65 -8.98
CA ALA A 80 9.08 -14.21 -8.48
C ALA A 80 8.04 -14.32 -9.60
N LEU A 81 7.83 -13.24 -10.37
CA LEU A 81 6.93 -13.21 -11.53
C LEU A 81 7.27 -14.32 -12.52
N LYS A 82 8.54 -14.45 -12.87
CA LYS A 82 9.00 -15.50 -13.78
C LYS A 82 8.68 -16.89 -13.23
N THR A 83 8.97 -17.16 -11.97
CA THR A 83 8.72 -18.46 -11.33
C THR A 83 7.24 -18.82 -11.38
N VAL A 84 6.36 -17.89 -11.02
CA VAL A 84 4.91 -18.11 -11.00
C VAL A 84 4.36 -18.25 -12.42
N THR A 85 4.77 -17.40 -13.36
CA THR A 85 4.30 -17.48 -14.75
C THR A 85 4.77 -18.75 -15.46
N ASP A 86 5.98 -19.23 -15.19
CA ASP A 86 6.46 -20.52 -15.73
C ASP A 86 5.65 -21.70 -15.17
N LYS A 87 5.31 -21.69 -13.87
CA LYS A 87 4.41 -22.67 -13.24
C LYS A 87 3.02 -22.67 -13.88
N ILE A 88 2.42 -21.48 -14.07
CA ILE A 88 1.10 -21.34 -14.70
C ILE A 88 1.13 -21.86 -16.14
N LYS A 89 2.15 -21.49 -16.92
CA LYS A 89 2.32 -21.99 -18.31
C LYS A 89 2.48 -23.50 -18.37
N ALA A 90 3.24 -24.10 -17.46
CA ALA A 90 3.42 -25.56 -17.40
C ALA A 90 2.10 -26.29 -17.13
N ALA A 91 1.21 -25.69 -16.31
CA ALA A 91 -0.13 -26.22 -16.05
C ALA A 91 -1.13 -25.94 -17.18
N ASN A 92 -0.86 -24.97 -18.06
CA ASN A 92 -1.72 -24.51 -19.15
C ASN A 92 -0.94 -24.41 -20.47
N PRO A 93 -0.67 -25.52 -21.17
CA PRO A 93 0.20 -25.54 -22.36
C PRO A 93 -0.28 -24.67 -23.52
N ASP A 94 -1.60 -24.44 -23.62
CA ASP A 94 -2.21 -23.61 -24.65
C ASP A 94 -2.27 -22.12 -24.32
N LEU A 95 -1.73 -21.73 -23.15
CA LEU A 95 -1.60 -20.32 -22.74
C LEU A 95 -0.29 -19.75 -23.27
N LYS A 96 -0.40 -18.67 -24.05
CA LYS A 96 0.77 -17.91 -24.53
C LYS A 96 0.86 -16.59 -23.81
N LEU A 97 2.02 -16.31 -23.19
CA LEU A 97 2.29 -15.07 -22.48
C LEU A 97 3.39 -14.28 -23.19
N THR A 98 3.10 -13.00 -23.48
CA THR A 98 4.10 -12.01 -23.88
C THR A 98 4.28 -11.05 -22.69
N ILE A 99 5.43 -11.14 -22.01
CA ILE A 99 5.72 -10.38 -20.80
C ILE A 99 6.76 -9.31 -21.12
N GLN A 100 6.48 -8.05 -20.76
CA GLN A 100 7.34 -6.90 -21.02
C GLN A 100 7.64 -6.15 -19.72
N ASP A 101 8.93 -5.87 -19.49
CA ASP A 101 9.40 -4.97 -18.43
C ASP A 101 9.37 -3.53 -18.96
N ILE A 102 8.64 -2.66 -18.28
CA ILE A 102 8.53 -1.24 -18.58
C ILE A 102 9.08 -0.49 -17.36
N LYS A 103 9.97 0.47 -17.55
CA LYS A 103 10.44 1.30 -16.43
C LYS A 103 9.26 1.93 -15.69
N PHE A 104 9.33 1.93 -14.36
CA PHE A 104 8.24 2.44 -13.52
C PHE A 104 7.81 3.86 -13.90
N ASP A 105 8.75 4.76 -14.11
CA ASP A 105 8.48 6.17 -14.47
C ASP A 105 7.74 6.33 -15.82
N ASP A 106 7.80 5.31 -16.68
CA ASP A 106 7.19 5.32 -18.00
C ASP A 106 5.90 4.49 -18.06
N LEU A 107 5.64 3.61 -17.07
CA LEU A 107 4.61 2.58 -17.13
C LEU A 107 3.21 3.17 -17.36
N PHE A 108 2.74 4.02 -16.47
CA PHE A 108 1.41 4.61 -16.56
C PHE A 108 1.28 5.52 -17.78
N LYS A 109 2.28 6.36 -18.04
CA LYS A 109 2.27 7.24 -19.21
C LYS A 109 2.19 6.46 -20.53
N LYS A 110 2.97 5.39 -20.64
CA LYS A 110 2.94 4.50 -21.81
C LYS A 110 1.58 3.81 -21.93
N PHE A 111 1.04 3.30 -20.80
CA PHE A 111 -0.27 2.69 -20.75
C PHE A 111 -1.37 3.65 -21.21
N GLU A 112 -1.41 4.88 -20.65
CA GLU A 112 -2.39 5.91 -21.05
C GLU A 112 -2.39 6.16 -22.56
N LEU A 113 -1.19 6.33 -23.15
CA LEU A 113 -1.04 6.61 -24.57
C LEU A 113 -1.53 5.46 -25.46
N GLU A 114 -1.16 4.23 -25.12
CA GLU A 114 -1.53 3.05 -25.90
C GLU A 114 -3.00 2.67 -25.69
N ALA A 115 -3.50 2.69 -24.45
CA ALA A 115 -4.90 2.36 -24.15
C ALA A 115 -5.87 3.37 -24.74
N ALA A 116 -5.56 4.67 -24.73
CA ALA A 116 -6.38 5.69 -25.39
C ALA A 116 -6.48 5.50 -26.90
N SER A 117 -5.52 4.81 -27.53
CA SER A 117 -5.56 4.46 -28.97
C SER A 117 -6.10 3.06 -29.25
N GLY A 118 -6.66 2.38 -28.25
CA GLY A 118 -7.25 1.05 -28.40
C GLY A 118 -6.24 -0.10 -28.34
N GLY A 119 -5.01 0.17 -27.86
CA GLY A 119 -3.92 -0.80 -27.71
C GLY A 119 -3.51 -1.03 -26.26
N GLY A 120 -2.24 -1.36 -26.07
CA GLY A 120 -1.63 -1.63 -24.77
C GLY A 120 -1.62 -3.12 -24.37
N PRO A 121 -1.23 -3.45 -23.13
CA PRO A 121 -1.24 -4.81 -22.62
C PRO A 121 -2.68 -5.26 -22.35
N ASP A 122 -2.93 -6.57 -22.25
CA ASP A 122 -4.22 -7.09 -21.77
C ASP A 122 -4.37 -6.83 -20.26
N LEU A 123 -3.26 -6.97 -19.52
CA LEU A 123 -3.19 -6.65 -18.09
C LEU A 123 -1.77 -6.24 -17.70
N PHE A 124 -1.65 -5.57 -16.54
CA PHE A 124 -0.35 -5.26 -15.95
C PHE A 124 -0.42 -5.18 -14.42
N ILE A 125 0.72 -5.37 -13.78
CA ILE A 125 0.88 -5.23 -12.33
C ILE A 125 1.52 -3.89 -12.00
N ALA A 126 0.90 -3.13 -11.09
CA ALA A 126 1.41 -1.84 -10.62
C ALA A 126 0.76 -1.42 -9.30
N PRO A 127 1.35 -0.44 -8.58
CA PRO A 127 0.72 0.17 -7.42
C PRO A 127 -0.51 1.04 -7.80
N ASN A 128 -1.35 1.30 -6.81
CA ASN A 128 -2.56 2.09 -6.97
C ASN A 128 -2.34 3.61 -7.04
N ASP A 129 -1.20 4.03 -7.61
CA ASP A 129 -0.78 5.44 -7.72
C ASP A 129 -1.68 6.25 -8.65
N SER A 130 -2.05 5.65 -9.79
CA SER A 130 -2.89 6.27 -10.82
C SER A 130 -4.27 5.60 -10.95
N LEU A 131 -4.63 4.70 -10.03
CA LEU A 131 -5.87 3.93 -10.11
C LEU A 131 -7.09 4.85 -10.31
N GLY A 132 -7.21 5.88 -9.49
CA GLY A 132 -8.35 6.81 -9.53
C GLY A 132 -8.46 7.54 -10.87
N LYS A 133 -7.34 8.02 -11.40
CA LYS A 133 -7.25 8.74 -12.68
C LYS A 133 -7.64 7.84 -13.84
N GLU A 134 -6.99 6.68 -13.96
CA GLU A 134 -7.15 5.79 -15.09
C GLU A 134 -8.53 5.13 -15.12
N ALA A 135 -9.08 4.76 -13.94
CA ALA A 135 -10.43 4.22 -13.85
C ALA A 135 -11.48 5.24 -14.30
N ARG A 136 -11.36 6.51 -13.88
CA ARG A 136 -12.28 7.58 -14.29
C ARG A 136 -12.10 7.97 -15.75
N ALA A 137 -10.92 7.78 -16.33
CA ALA A 137 -10.67 7.92 -17.76
C ALA A 137 -11.23 6.76 -18.60
N GLY A 138 -11.73 5.69 -17.95
CA GLY A 138 -12.28 4.52 -18.63
C GLY A 138 -11.21 3.61 -19.26
N LEU A 139 -9.96 3.71 -18.80
CA LEU A 139 -8.85 2.92 -19.33
C LEU A 139 -8.72 1.57 -18.62
N PHE A 140 -9.20 1.47 -17.38
CA PHE A 140 -9.29 0.21 -16.64
C PHE A 140 -10.68 -0.41 -16.72
N LEU A 141 -10.73 -1.72 -16.85
CA LEU A 141 -11.96 -2.48 -16.81
C LEU A 141 -12.54 -2.50 -15.40
N ASP A 142 -13.84 -2.20 -15.25
CA ASP A 142 -14.59 -2.48 -14.03
C ASP A 142 -14.73 -4.01 -13.87
N VAL A 143 -14.00 -4.57 -12.92
CA VAL A 143 -13.94 -6.01 -12.66
C VAL A 143 -14.82 -6.45 -11.50
N THR A 144 -15.67 -5.57 -10.96
CA THR A 144 -16.50 -5.81 -9.77
C THR A 144 -17.30 -7.09 -9.87
N SER A 145 -18.06 -7.27 -10.95
CA SER A 145 -18.88 -8.47 -11.15
C SER A 145 -18.07 -9.73 -11.43
N MET A 146 -16.88 -9.57 -12.00
CA MET A 146 -15.99 -10.68 -12.32
C MET A 146 -15.26 -11.21 -11.10
N LEU A 147 -15.12 -10.37 -10.05
CA LEU A 147 -14.45 -10.68 -8.79
C LEU A 147 -15.42 -11.03 -7.65
N ASP A 148 -16.72 -11.02 -7.89
CA ASP A 148 -17.71 -11.32 -6.85
C ASP A 148 -17.46 -12.68 -6.20
N GLY A 149 -17.35 -12.68 -4.87
CA GLY A 149 -17.06 -13.85 -4.07
C GLY A 149 -15.62 -14.42 -4.20
N LYS A 150 -14.73 -13.82 -5.00
CA LYS A 150 -13.39 -14.36 -5.30
C LYS A 150 -12.25 -13.74 -4.47
N LEU A 151 -12.52 -12.67 -3.73
CA LEU A 151 -11.53 -11.96 -2.90
C LEU A 151 -11.72 -12.22 -1.39
N GLY A 152 -12.30 -13.35 -1.00
CA GLY A 152 -12.68 -13.61 0.40
C GLY A 152 -11.52 -13.64 1.41
N ASN A 153 -10.32 -13.92 0.97
CA ASN A 153 -9.12 -13.93 1.82
C ASN A 153 -8.34 -12.61 1.76
N ALA A 154 -8.62 -11.75 0.79
CA ALA A 154 -7.95 -10.46 0.69
C ALA A 154 -8.27 -9.59 1.93
N SER A 155 -7.29 -8.81 2.38
CA SER A 155 -7.46 -7.87 3.48
C SER A 155 -8.39 -6.72 3.08
N ASP A 156 -9.11 -6.15 4.04
CA ASP A 156 -10.01 -5.04 3.78
C ASP A 156 -9.26 -3.84 3.17
N VAL A 157 -8.03 -3.57 3.63
CA VAL A 157 -7.17 -2.50 3.10
C VAL A 157 -6.84 -2.73 1.63
N SER A 158 -6.51 -3.99 1.24
CA SER A 158 -6.19 -4.30 -0.16
C SER A 158 -7.41 -4.20 -1.07
N VAL A 159 -8.58 -4.64 -0.59
CA VAL A 159 -9.84 -4.52 -1.34
C VAL A 159 -10.28 -3.07 -1.48
N GLU A 160 -10.25 -2.28 -0.39
CA GLU A 160 -10.60 -0.85 -0.46
C GLU A 160 -9.61 -0.06 -1.31
N GLY A 161 -8.30 -0.36 -1.22
CA GLY A 161 -7.28 0.26 -2.08
C GLY A 161 -7.37 -0.12 -3.56
N SER A 162 -8.21 -1.09 -3.92
CA SER A 162 -8.51 -1.52 -5.29
C SER A 162 -9.77 -0.89 -5.88
N LYS A 163 -10.46 -0.04 -5.08
CA LYS A 163 -11.74 0.55 -5.48
C LYS A 163 -11.62 2.01 -5.89
N VAL A 164 -12.42 2.39 -6.85
CA VAL A 164 -12.71 3.78 -7.22
C VAL A 164 -14.22 3.93 -7.31
N ASP A 165 -14.78 4.90 -6.57
CA ASP A 165 -16.22 5.18 -6.56
C ASP A 165 -17.08 3.91 -6.28
N GLY A 166 -16.57 3.03 -5.39
CA GLY A 166 -17.23 1.80 -4.96
C GLY A 166 -17.08 0.59 -5.91
N LYS A 167 -16.36 0.72 -7.01
CA LYS A 167 -16.11 -0.33 -8.00
C LYS A 167 -14.68 -0.83 -7.95
N LEU A 168 -14.46 -2.12 -8.19
CA LEU A 168 -13.14 -2.74 -8.28
C LEU A 168 -12.55 -2.59 -9.68
N TYR A 169 -11.29 -2.15 -9.74
CA TYR A 169 -10.56 -1.95 -11.00
C TYR A 169 -9.24 -2.70 -11.06
N MET A 170 -8.88 -3.45 -10.01
CA MET A 170 -7.73 -4.35 -10.02
C MET A 170 -7.98 -5.57 -9.13
N VAL A 171 -7.22 -6.63 -9.37
CA VAL A 171 -7.08 -7.79 -8.47
C VAL A 171 -5.91 -7.49 -7.54
N PRO A 172 -6.14 -7.24 -6.22
CA PRO A 172 -5.06 -6.91 -5.30
C PRO A 172 -4.10 -8.09 -5.12
N GLU A 173 -2.81 -7.79 -5.08
CA GLU A 173 -1.73 -8.77 -4.92
C GLU A 173 -0.96 -8.53 -3.63
N SER A 174 -0.49 -7.31 -3.39
CA SER A 174 0.29 -6.99 -2.19
C SER A 174 0.02 -5.61 -1.65
N LEU A 175 0.47 -5.40 -0.41
CA LEU A 175 0.48 -4.10 0.26
C LEU A 175 1.91 -3.59 0.32
N LYS A 176 2.08 -2.27 0.32
CA LYS A 176 3.38 -1.65 0.47
C LYS A 176 3.35 -0.35 1.25
N ALA A 177 4.39 -0.13 2.01
CA ALA A 177 4.72 1.12 2.67
C ALA A 177 6.23 1.20 2.81
N VAL A 178 6.79 2.41 2.93
CA VAL A 178 8.21 2.57 3.21
C VAL A 178 8.50 2.42 4.70
N ALA A 179 9.74 2.01 5.01
CA ALA A 179 10.26 1.91 6.35
C ALA A 179 11.75 2.26 6.36
N MET A 180 12.37 2.35 7.53
CA MET A 180 13.81 2.56 7.62
C MET A 180 14.55 1.24 7.48
N TYR A 181 15.35 1.07 6.42
CA TYR A 181 16.39 0.06 6.37
C TYR A 181 17.67 0.56 7.03
N TYR A 182 18.36 -0.30 7.76
CA TYR A 182 19.64 0.03 8.35
C TYR A 182 20.59 -1.18 8.46
N ASP A 183 21.88 -0.89 8.50
CA ASP A 183 22.95 -1.87 8.72
C ASP A 183 23.21 -2.04 10.22
N LYS A 184 22.83 -3.20 10.79
CA LYS A 184 23.05 -3.54 12.21
C LYS A 184 24.52 -3.57 12.63
N SER A 185 25.44 -3.73 11.69
CA SER A 185 26.88 -3.68 12.00
C SER A 185 27.37 -2.26 12.26
N LYS A 186 26.59 -1.24 11.87
CA LYS A 186 26.90 0.18 12.02
C LYS A 186 26.01 0.86 13.05
N ILE A 187 24.73 0.53 13.05
CA ILE A 187 23.70 1.12 13.91
C ILE A 187 23.13 0.01 14.79
N ALA A 188 23.50 0.01 16.08
CA ALA A 188 23.08 -1.05 17.02
C ALA A 188 21.56 -1.15 17.19
N ALA A 189 20.85 0.00 17.11
CA ALA A 189 19.40 0.09 17.14
C ALA A 189 18.96 1.24 16.24
N ALA A 190 17.87 1.05 15.49
CA ALA A 190 17.28 2.13 14.69
C ALA A 190 16.83 3.28 15.59
N PRO A 191 16.98 4.55 15.14
CA PRO A 191 16.47 5.69 15.88
C PRO A 191 14.95 5.60 16.01
N ALA A 192 14.42 5.67 17.23
CA ALA A 192 12.98 5.60 17.49
C ALA A 192 12.29 6.94 17.29
N THR A 193 13.05 8.04 17.36
CA THR A 193 12.54 9.41 17.23
C THR A 193 13.31 10.21 16.19
N THR A 194 12.66 11.25 15.67
CA THR A 194 13.29 12.23 14.77
C THR A 194 14.49 12.92 15.42
N ASP A 195 14.43 13.17 16.71
CA ASP A 195 15.55 13.79 17.46
C ASP A 195 16.73 12.83 17.58
N GLU A 196 16.49 11.54 17.84
CA GLU A 196 17.55 10.52 17.87
C GLU A 196 18.24 10.37 16.50
N LEU A 197 17.46 10.37 15.41
CA LEU A 197 18.03 10.31 14.08
C LEU A 197 18.89 11.55 13.79
N LEU A 198 18.36 12.74 14.03
CA LEU A 198 19.09 13.98 13.80
C LEU A 198 20.36 14.05 14.64
N GLN A 199 20.28 13.66 15.92
CA GLN A 199 21.46 13.63 16.80
C GLN A 199 22.49 12.59 16.36
N GLY A 200 22.02 11.40 15.93
CA GLY A 200 22.89 10.35 15.40
C GLY A 200 23.65 10.79 14.14
N VAL A 201 23.00 11.55 13.27
CA VAL A 201 23.63 12.14 12.08
C VAL A 201 24.61 13.24 12.46
N LYS A 202 24.24 14.17 13.36
CA LYS A 202 25.14 15.24 13.87
C LYS A 202 26.41 14.69 14.52
N ASP A 203 26.28 13.61 15.26
CA ASP A 203 27.41 12.95 15.94
C ASP A 203 28.27 12.12 14.95
N GLY A 204 27.88 11.99 13.68
CA GLY A 204 28.54 11.14 12.69
C GLY A 204 28.40 9.63 12.98
N LYS A 205 27.46 9.24 13.86
CA LYS A 205 27.16 7.85 14.21
C LYS A 205 26.23 7.17 13.21
N ILE A 206 25.47 7.96 12.46
CA ILE A 206 24.53 7.51 11.43
C ILE A 206 24.82 8.26 10.14
N LYS A 207 25.15 7.53 9.09
CA LYS A 207 25.23 8.06 7.74
C LYS A 207 23.90 7.77 7.05
N ALA A 208 22.98 8.72 7.13
CA ALA A 208 21.66 8.58 6.52
C ALA A 208 21.62 9.09 5.08
N GLY A 209 20.87 8.40 4.22
CA GLY A 209 20.59 8.81 2.85
C GLY A 209 19.09 8.82 2.56
N PHE A 210 18.64 9.82 1.76
CA PHE A 210 17.24 10.02 1.41
C PHE A 210 17.08 10.41 -0.06
N ASP A 211 15.92 10.10 -0.64
CA ASP A 211 15.55 10.53 -1.98
C ASP A 211 15.09 11.99 -1.95
N ALA A 212 15.68 12.81 -2.82
CA ALA A 212 15.39 14.24 -2.90
C ALA A 212 14.17 14.57 -3.80
N HIS A 213 13.60 13.58 -4.46
CA HIS A 213 12.54 13.75 -5.47
C HIS A 213 11.28 12.95 -5.18
N SER A 214 11.21 12.21 -4.07
CA SER A 214 10.08 11.33 -3.79
C SER A 214 9.30 11.77 -2.56
N SER A 215 8.18 12.41 -2.78
CA SER A 215 7.19 12.70 -1.74
C SER A 215 6.61 11.41 -1.12
N TYR A 216 6.58 10.31 -1.88
CA TYR A 216 6.18 8.99 -1.34
C TYR A 216 7.13 8.53 -0.22
N HIS A 217 8.45 8.57 -0.43
CA HIS A 217 9.45 8.17 0.58
C HIS A 217 9.49 9.14 1.76
N SER A 218 9.11 10.40 1.55
CA SER A 218 9.12 11.43 2.60
C SER A 218 7.78 11.59 3.33
N PHE A 219 6.68 11.04 2.81
CA PHE A 219 5.34 11.23 3.36
C PHE A 219 5.21 10.80 4.82
N GLY A 220 5.86 9.71 5.21
CA GLY A 220 5.78 9.18 6.57
C GLY A 220 6.24 10.15 7.65
N TRP A 221 7.14 11.08 7.32
CA TRP A 221 7.60 12.12 8.22
C TRP A 221 6.54 13.19 8.50
N TRP A 222 5.63 13.44 7.55
CA TRP A 222 4.62 14.49 7.73
C TRP A 222 3.76 14.22 8.96
N ALA A 223 3.29 13.00 9.14
CA ALA A 223 2.50 12.62 10.31
C ALA A 223 3.26 12.83 11.61
N ALA A 224 4.56 12.54 11.64
CA ALA A 224 5.43 12.77 12.79
C ALA A 224 5.47 14.24 13.24
N PHE A 225 5.26 15.17 12.30
CA PHE A 225 5.16 16.61 12.55
C PHE A 225 3.71 17.15 12.54
N GLY A 226 2.71 16.29 12.48
CA GLY A 226 1.29 16.66 12.45
C GLY A 226 0.80 17.15 11.09
N GLY A 227 1.56 16.87 10.02
CA GLY A 227 1.21 17.19 8.64
C GLY A 227 0.07 16.30 8.12
N LYS A 228 -0.77 16.92 7.28
CA LYS A 228 -1.85 16.27 6.54
C LYS A 228 -1.82 16.75 5.10
N LEU A 229 -2.13 15.88 4.15
CA LEU A 229 -2.16 16.24 2.74
C LEU A 229 -3.43 17.04 2.40
N MET A 230 -4.60 16.49 2.72
CA MET A 230 -5.89 17.08 2.37
C MET A 230 -6.91 16.88 3.48
N ASP A 231 -7.96 17.68 3.46
CA ASP A 231 -9.14 17.55 4.31
C ASP A 231 -10.18 16.59 3.68
N GLU A 232 -11.33 16.42 4.34
CA GLU A 232 -12.42 15.55 3.91
C GLU A 232 -13.07 15.98 2.59
N THR A 233 -12.85 17.24 2.16
CA THR A 233 -13.35 17.77 0.88
C THR A 233 -12.36 17.59 -0.26
N GLY A 234 -11.19 17.00 0.00
CA GLY A 234 -10.09 16.86 -0.95
C GLY A 234 -9.27 18.13 -1.16
N LYS A 235 -9.51 19.18 -0.36
CA LYS A 235 -8.70 20.39 -0.40
C LYS A 235 -7.36 20.14 0.29
N CYS A 236 -6.28 20.52 -0.35
CA CYS A 236 -4.94 20.47 0.25
C CYS A 236 -4.88 21.36 1.50
N VAL A 237 -4.33 20.81 2.59
CA VAL A 237 -4.10 21.49 3.88
C VAL A 237 -2.65 21.32 4.37
N ALA A 238 -1.76 20.88 3.50
CA ALA A 238 -0.34 20.69 3.82
C ALA A 238 0.35 22.00 4.20
N ASP A 239 -0.11 23.13 3.68
CA ASP A 239 0.39 24.48 3.95
C ASP A 239 0.03 25.01 5.35
N THR A 240 -1.01 24.45 5.95
CA THR A 240 -1.55 24.89 7.26
C THR A 240 -1.34 23.84 8.36
N THR A 241 -0.67 22.74 8.03
CA THR A 241 -0.36 21.65 8.95
C THR A 241 1.16 21.45 9.06
N GLY A 242 1.62 20.40 9.72
CA GLY A 242 3.04 20.20 10.03
C GLY A 242 3.95 19.82 8.85
N VAL A 243 3.52 19.93 7.59
CA VAL A 243 4.37 19.58 6.43
C VAL A 243 5.57 20.51 6.31
N ALA A 244 5.39 21.83 6.54
CA ALA A 244 6.50 22.76 6.57
C ALA A 244 7.51 22.44 7.67
N ASP A 245 7.06 21.96 8.84
CA ASP A 245 7.93 21.55 9.93
C ASP A 245 8.73 20.27 9.55
N ALA A 246 8.10 19.32 8.85
CA ALA A 246 8.81 18.16 8.30
C ALA A 246 9.87 18.58 7.27
N TYR A 247 9.57 19.50 6.37
CA TYR A 247 10.54 20.05 5.42
C TYR A 247 11.70 20.78 6.09
N LYS A 248 11.42 21.53 7.16
CA LYS A 248 12.47 22.16 7.96
C LYS A 248 13.36 21.09 8.60
N TYR A 249 12.79 20.02 9.14
CA TYR A 249 13.55 18.89 9.68
C TYR A 249 14.44 18.24 8.62
N PHE A 250 14.02 18.14 7.36
CA PHE A 250 14.85 17.64 6.28
C PHE A 250 16.06 18.54 6.00
N GLN A 251 15.90 19.86 6.05
CA GLN A 251 17.02 20.80 5.96
C GLN A 251 17.98 20.67 7.17
N GLU A 252 17.45 20.41 8.35
CA GLU A 252 18.26 20.16 9.54
C GLU A 252 19.07 18.86 9.42
N LEU A 253 18.46 17.78 8.90
CA LEU A 253 19.16 16.53 8.58
C LEU A 253 20.25 16.75 7.52
N GLN A 254 19.98 17.50 6.46
CA GLN A 254 20.95 17.84 5.42
C GLN A 254 22.13 18.62 6.02
N THR A 255 21.84 19.64 6.81
CA THR A 255 22.86 20.46 7.52
C THR A 255 23.68 19.63 8.48
N ALA A 256 23.09 18.60 9.11
CA ALA A 256 23.76 17.67 9.99
C ALA A 256 24.68 16.68 9.25
N GLY A 257 24.53 16.53 7.95
CA GLY A 257 25.36 15.66 7.11
C GLY A 257 24.62 14.49 6.47
N ALA A 258 23.29 14.40 6.60
CA ALA A 258 22.51 13.43 5.84
C ALA A 258 22.63 13.74 4.34
N LYS A 259 22.70 12.69 3.54
CA LYS A 259 22.88 12.81 2.09
C LYS A 259 21.54 12.68 1.39
N TRP A 260 21.26 13.60 0.48
CA TRP A 260 20.07 13.57 -0.37
C TRP A 260 20.48 13.27 -1.81
N TYR A 261 19.77 12.35 -2.44
CA TYR A 261 20.13 11.81 -3.75
C TYR A 261 19.12 12.23 -4.81
N ASP A 262 19.64 12.62 -5.98
CA ASP A 262 18.82 12.96 -7.16
C ASP A 262 18.33 11.72 -7.91
N LYS A 263 18.97 10.57 -7.66
CA LYS A 263 18.62 9.31 -8.32
C LYS A 263 18.48 8.21 -7.27
N TYR A 264 17.36 7.52 -7.32
CA TYR A 264 17.08 6.37 -6.48
C TYR A 264 18.15 5.27 -6.59
N ASP A 265 18.63 4.97 -7.82
CA ASP A 265 19.66 3.95 -8.04
C ASP A 265 20.98 4.27 -7.32
N ASP A 266 21.37 5.54 -7.25
CA ASP A 266 22.58 5.98 -6.55
C ASP A 266 22.42 5.83 -5.03
N LEU A 267 21.24 6.18 -4.49
CA LEU A 267 20.88 5.98 -3.09
C LEU A 267 20.95 4.49 -2.71
N ALA A 268 20.27 3.64 -3.47
CA ALA A 268 20.24 2.19 -3.25
C ALA A 268 21.65 1.56 -3.36
N SER A 269 22.45 2.03 -4.33
CA SER A 269 23.84 1.57 -4.52
C SER A 269 24.75 1.96 -3.36
N ASP A 270 24.63 3.20 -2.86
CA ASP A 270 25.44 3.67 -1.74
C ASP A 270 25.07 2.95 -0.43
N PHE A 271 23.79 2.58 -0.23
CA PHE A 271 23.38 1.73 0.89
C PHE A 271 23.94 0.30 0.76
N LYS A 272 23.78 -0.34 -0.39
CA LYS A 272 24.32 -1.69 -0.65
C LYS A 272 25.82 -1.78 -0.49
N SER A 273 26.54 -0.71 -0.81
CA SER A 273 28.02 -0.65 -0.69
C SER A 273 28.51 -0.20 0.71
N GLY A 274 27.60 0.09 1.66
CA GLY A 274 27.94 0.53 3.02
C GLY A 274 28.53 1.94 3.12
N LYS A 275 28.29 2.80 2.11
CA LYS A 275 28.65 4.22 2.17
C LYS A 275 27.66 5.03 3.01
N ILE A 276 26.40 4.59 3.07
CA ILE A 276 25.39 5.04 4.01
C ILE A 276 24.88 3.86 4.83
N ASP A 277 24.42 4.12 6.04
CA ASP A 277 24.08 3.13 7.03
C ASP A 277 22.57 2.98 7.25
N LEU A 278 21.79 3.99 6.82
CA LEU A 278 20.33 4.06 6.96
C LEU A 278 19.70 4.75 5.75
N ILE A 279 18.61 4.16 5.23
CA ILE A 279 17.76 4.76 4.20
C ILE A 279 16.27 4.51 4.51
N VAL A 280 15.40 5.28 3.84
CA VAL A 280 13.96 4.99 3.79
C VAL A 280 13.65 4.41 2.42
N ASP A 281 13.09 3.19 2.41
CA ASP A 281 12.76 2.49 1.16
C ASP A 281 11.65 1.46 1.41
N GLY A 282 11.14 0.84 0.36
CA GLY A 282 10.04 -0.11 0.43
C GLY A 282 10.45 -1.59 0.34
N PRO A 283 9.48 -2.51 0.45
CA PRO A 283 9.74 -3.95 0.44
C PRO A 283 10.32 -4.45 -0.90
N TRP A 284 10.04 -3.78 -2.02
CA TRP A 284 10.60 -4.11 -3.35
C TRP A 284 12.14 -4.14 -3.38
N ALA A 285 12.81 -3.39 -2.51
CA ALA A 285 14.27 -3.33 -2.43
C ALA A 285 14.88 -4.45 -1.55
N SER A 286 14.06 -5.19 -0.79
CA SER A 286 14.51 -6.11 0.26
C SER A 286 15.43 -7.21 -0.26
N GLY A 287 15.13 -7.78 -1.43
CA GLY A 287 15.95 -8.83 -2.04
C GLY A 287 17.38 -8.37 -2.30
N GLY A 288 17.54 -7.21 -2.95
CA GLY A 288 18.86 -6.65 -3.26
C GLY A 288 19.64 -6.22 -2.00
N TYR A 289 18.94 -5.73 -0.97
CA TYR A 289 19.59 -5.35 0.29
C TYR A 289 19.97 -6.57 1.13
N LYS A 290 19.16 -7.64 1.15
CA LYS A 290 19.50 -8.92 1.77
C LYS A 290 20.74 -9.56 1.13
N GLU A 291 20.83 -9.52 -0.20
CA GLU A 291 22.02 -10.01 -0.92
C GLU A 291 23.29 -9.27 -0.50
N ALA A 292 23.21 -7.93 -0.38
CA ALA A 292 24.36 -7.07 -0.07
C ALA A 292 24.75 -7.12 1.41
N LEU A 293 23.80 -6.95 2.33
CA LEU A 293 24.06 -6.80 3.78
C LEU A 293 23.89 -8.10 4.57
N LYS A 294 23.25 -9.11 4.01
CA LYS A 294 22.97 -10.42 4.65
C LYS A 294 22.34 -10.24 6.02
N ASP A 295 22.90 -10.90 7.04
CA ASP A 295 22.41 -10.86 8.43
C ASP A 295 22.52 -9.47 9.08
N ASN A 296 23.24 -8.53 8.47
CA ASN A 296 23.34 -7.17 8.98
C ASN A 296 22.18 -6.27 8.56
N LEU A 297 21.37 -6.70 7.59
CA LEU A 297 20.18 -5.94 7.23
C LEU A 297 19.12 -5.98 8.33
N ALA A 298 18.53 -4.82 8.60
CA ALA A 298 17.36 -4.71 9.47
C ALA A 298 16.42 -3.63 8.97
N VAL A 299 15.16 -3.70 9.42
CA VAL A 299 14.09 -2.74 9.13
C VAL A 299 13.46 -2.29 10.43
N ALA A 300 13.10 -1.03 10.49
CA ALA A 300 12.34 -0.43 11.59
C ALA A 300 11.27 0.52 11.03
N PRO A 301 10.18 0.75 11.76
CA PRO A 301 9.20 1.76 11.41
C PRO A 301 9.82 3.14 11.28
N MET A 302 9.12 4.06 10.58
CA MET A 302 9.48 5.48 10.53
C MET A 302 9.53 6.05 11.95
N PRO A 303 10.52 6.93 12.28
CA PRO A 303 10.68 7.43 13.64
C PRO A 303 9.52 8.34 14.03
N ALA A 304 9.18 8.31 15.33
CA ALA A 304 8.19 9.22 15.89
C ALA A 304 8.77 10.64 15.98
N GLY A 305 7.93 11.63 15.69
CA GLY A 305 8.27 13.05 15.85
C GLY A 305 7.50 13.71 17.00
N PRO A 306 7.59 15.04 17.11
CA PRO A 306 7.00 15.79 18.20
C PRO A 306 5.46 15.74 18.24
N LYS A 307 4.81 15.29 17.16
CA LYS A 307 3.34 15.25 17.06
C LYS A 307 2.77 13.82 16.99
N GLY A 308 3.61 12.80 16.91
CA GLY A 308 3.16 11.42 16.88
C GLY A 308 4.11 10.48 16.11
N PRO A 309 3.68 9.25 15.87
CA PRO A 309 4.45 8.29 15.08
C PRO A 309 4.55 8.74 13.62
N GLY A 310 5.62 8.35 12.94
CA GLY A 310 5.68 8.39 11.50
C GLY A 310 4.65 7.45 10.88
N ALA A 311 3.95 7.89 9.83
CA ALA A 311 2.93 7.10 9.16
C ALA A 311 3.15 7.16 7.64
N PRO A 312 3.82 6.16 7.05
CA PRO A 312 4.06 6.13 5.62
C PRO A 312 2.76 5.98 4.83
N LEU A 313 2.76 6.41 3.57
CA LEU A 313 1.63 6.21 2.69
C LEU A 313 1.55 4.72 2.31
N THR A 314 0.45 4.07 2.67
CA THR A 314 0.21 2.66 2.36
C THR A 314 -0.45 2.53 0.99
N GLY A 315 0.20 1.79 0.10
CA GLY A 315 -0.29 1.46 -1.24
C GLY A 315 -0.72 0.01 -1.35
N VAL A 316 -1.41 -0.28 -2.45
CA VAL A 316 -1.79 -1.63 -2.87
C VAL A 316 -1.25 -1.85 -4.27
N ASP A 317 -0.53 -2.94 -4.48
CA ASP A 317 -0.20 -3.41 -5.81
C ASP A 317 -1.25 -4.43 -6.27
N GLY A 318 -1.56 -4.37 -7.54
CA GLY A 318 -2.55 -5.28 -8.09
C GLY A 318 -2.51 -5.36 -9.60
N TRP A 319 -3.23 -6.34 -10.12
CA TRP A 319 -3.35 -6.61 -11.54
C TRP A 319 -4.48 -5.78 -12.13
N TYR A 320 -4.12 -4.82 -12.96
CA TYR A 320 -5.05 -3.99 -13.73
C TYR A 320 -5.41 -4.67 -15.03
N ILE A 321 -6.70 -4.65 -15.39
CA ILE A 321 -7.18 -5.17 -16.68
C ILE A 321 -7.45 -3.97 -17.58
N ASN A 322 -6.86 -3.96 -18.75
CA ASN A 322 -7.08 -2.94 -19.77
C ASN A 322 -8.52 -3.07 -20.33
N THR A 323 -9.22 -1.96 -20.47
CA THR A 323 -10.54 -1.95 -21.14
C THR A 323 -10.46 -2.52 -22.57
N ASN A 324 -9.29 -2.41 -23.23
CA ASN A 324 -9.04 -2.94 -24.57
C ASN A 324 -8.48 -4.38 -24.58
N ALA A 325 -8.46 -5.08 -23.44
CA ALA A 325 -8.00 -6.47 -23.38
C ALA A 325 -8.76 -7.34 -24.41
N LYS A 326 -8.03 -8.17 -25.16
CA LYS A 326 -8.62 -9.02 -26.19
C LYS A 326 -9.57 -10.06 -25.63
N ASP A 327 -9.21 -10.61 -24.49
CA ASP A 327 -10.03 -11.53 -23.69
C ASP A 327 -9.99 -11.08 -22.22
N PRO A 328 -10.92 -10.19 -21.81
CA PRO A 328 -10.98 -9.70 -20.44
C PRO A 328 -11.21 -10.81 -19.40
N GLN A 329 -11.94 -11.87 -19.77
CA GLN A 329 -12.18 -12.98 -18.84
C GLN A 329 -10.92 -13.80 -18.61
N LEU A 330 -10.14 -14.06 -19.65
CA LEU A 330 -8.84 -14.73 -19.54
C LEU A 330 -7.87 -13.88 -18.71
N ALA A 331 -7.83 -12.56 -18.94
CA ALA A 331 -6.99 -11.64 -18.17
C ALA A 331 -7.34 -11.65 -16.67
N VAL A 332 -8.63 -11.58 -16.30
CA VAL A 332 -9.08 -11.68 -14.91
C VAL A 332 -8.77 -13.06 -14.33
N ASN A 333 -9.02 -14.14 -15.06
CA ASN A 333 -8.72 -15.48 -14.56
C ASN A 333 -7.21 -15.69 -14.34
N PHE A 334 -6.38 -15.14 -15.23
CA PHE A 334 -4.93 -15.15 -15.06
C PHE A 334 -4.51 -14.34 -13.81
N ALA A 335 -5.05 -13.13 -13.61
CA ALA A 335 -4.79 -12.32 -12.43
C ALA A 335 -5.20 -13.05 -11.13
N LEU A 336 -6.35 -13.73 -11.12
CA LEU A 336 -6.79 -14.56 -9.99
C LEU A 336 -5.87 -15.78 -9.77
N GLU A 337 -5.29 -16.34 -10.82
CA GLU A 337 -4.30 -17.40 -10.71
C GLU A 337 -3.00 -16.89 -10.07
N MET A 338 -2.58 -15.67 -10.44
CA MET A 338 -1.38 -15.02 -9.88
C MET A 338 -1.49 -14.82 -8.36
N VAL A 339 -2.69 -14.46 -7.86
CA VAL A 339 -2.93 -14.17 -6.44
C VAL A 339 -3.45 -15.39 -5.65
N LYS A 340 -3.34 -16.61 -6.18
CA LYS A 340 -3.57 -17.80 -5.37
C LYS A 340 -2.52 -17.90 -4.25
N PRO A 341 -2.87 -18.38 -3.04
CA PRO A 341 -1.95 -18.42 -1.91
C PRO A 341 -0.58 -19.06 -2.23
N GLU A 342 -0.56 -20.16 -2.99
CA GLU A 342 0.67 -20.83 -3.37
C GLU A 342 1.53 -20.08 -4.42
N ASN A 343 0.98 -19.11 -5.11
CA ASN A 343 1.67 -18.25 -6.08
C ASN A 343 2.09 -16.94 -5.43
N GLU A 344 1.21 -16.32 -4.64
CA GLU A 344 1.51 -15.12 -3.85
C GLU A 344 2.62 -15.41 -2.81
N GLN A 345 2.63 -16.61 -2.19
CA GLN A 345 3.72 -17.05 -1.30
C GLN A 345 5.10 -16.97 -1.98
N VAL A 346 5.19 -17.23 -3.28
CA VAL A 346 6.46 -17.09 -4.02
C VAL A 346 6.95 -15.65 -4.02
N PHE A 347 6.06 -14.66 -4.16
CA PHE A 347 6.43 -13.25 -4.07
C PHE A 347 6.83 -12.86 -2.65
N VAL A 348 6.13 -13.37 -1.63
CA VAL A 348 6.49 -13.16 -0.22
C VAL A 348 7.91 -13.68 0.06
N ASP A 349 8.20 -14.91 -0.33
CA ASP A 349 9.46 -15.58 -0.01
C ASP A 349 10.64 -15.08 -0.86
N THR A 350 10.39 -14.69 -2.11
CA THR A 350 11.44 -14.28 -3.06
C THR A 350 11.69 -12.78 -3.02
N ALA A 351 10.63 -11.98 -2.99
CA ALA A 351 10.69 -10.52 -3.16
C ALA A 351 10.31 -9.73 -1.89
N GLY A 352 9.81 -10.40 -0.85
CA GLY A 352 9.44 -9.74 0.40
C GLY A 352 8.13 -8.96 0.32
N HIS A 353 7.21 -9.38 -0.56
CA HIS A 353 5.87 -8.79 -0.64
C HIS A 353 5.12 -8.96 0.67
N ILE A 354 4.31 -7.97 1.04
CA ILE A 354 3.32 -8.09 2.10
C ILE A 354 2.02 -8.54 1.42
N PRO A 355 1.59 -9.81 1.61
CA PRO A 355 0.52 -10.38 0.81
C PRO A 355 -0.81 -9.65 1.03
N ALA A 356 -1.59 -9.52 -0.04
CA ALA A 356 -2.98 -9.08 0.07
C ALA A 356 -3.86 -10.13 0.76
N ASP A 357 -3.56 -11.43 0.55
CA ASP A 357 -4.22 -12.55 1.23
C ASP A 357 -3.73 -12.66 2.68
N LYS A 358 -4.64 -12.39 3.63
CA LYS A 358 -4.38 -12.42 5.08
C LYS A 358 -4.12 -13.83 5.65
N THR A 359 -4.30 -14.89 4.86
CA THR A 359 -4.04 -16.28 5.30
C THR A 359 -2.59 -16.69 5.09
N ILE A 360 -1.85 -15.97 4.25
CA ILE A 360 -0.45 -16.24 3.94
C ILE A 360 0.43 -15.85 5.13
N GLN A 361 1.36 -16.72 5.49
CA GLN A 361 2.24 -16.52 6.61
C GLN A 361 3.56 -15.87 6.16
N ILE A 362 3.93 -14.79 6.81
CA ILE A 362 5.21 -14.12 6.60
C ILE A 362 6.21 -14.66 7.64
N SER A 363 7.19 -15.42 7.21
CA SER A 363 8.24 -15.97 8.08
C SER A 363 9.47 -15.06 8.17
N ASP A 364 9.74 -14.27 7.13
CA ASP A 364 10.91 -13.39 7.06
C ASP A 364 10.76 -12.16 7.98
N PRO A 365 11.72 -11.92 8.90
CA PRO A 365 11.63 -10.80 9.83
C PRO A 365 11.61 -9.41 9.17
N ILE A 366 12.26 -9.26 8.02
CA ILE A 366 12.27 -8.00 7.27
C ILE A 366 10.86 -7.71 6.75
N THR A 367 10.25 -8.69 6.08
CA THR A 367 8.90 -8.57 5.54
C THR A 367 7.85 -8.37 6.66
N GLN A 368 8.02 -9.02 7.83
CA GLN A 368 7.17 -8.77 9.00
C GLN A 368 7.21 -7.32 9.45
N LYS A 369 8.39 -6.68 9.45
CA LYS A 369 8.54 -5.26 9.81
C LYS A 369 7.87 -4.32 8.80
N PHE A 370 7.86 -4.66 7.55
CA PHE A 370 7.06 -3.94 6.55
C PHE A 370 5.56 -4.12 6.76
N GLY A 371 5.12 -5.30 7.17
CA GLY A 371 3.73 -5.52 7.60
C GLY A 371 3.31 -4.58 8.76
N GLU A 372 4.20 -4.36 9.75
CA GLU A 372 3.97 -3.38 10.82
C GLU A 372 3.89 -1.94 10.27
N ALA A 373 4.75 -1.57 9.31
CA ALA A 373 4.73 -0.25 8.66
C ALA A 373 3.42 -0.03 7.88
N VAL A 374 2.95 -1.03 7.14
CA VAL A 374 1.65 -1.00 6.45
C VAL A 374 0.50 -0.80 7.45
N ALA A 375 0.51 -1.55 8.55
CA ALA A 375 -0.55 -1.48 9.58
C ALA A 375 -0.61 -0.11 10.29
N SER A 376 0.54 0.59 10.41
CA SER A 376 0.64 1.93 11.01
C SER A 376 0.57 3.06 9.99
N GLY A 377 0.56 2.74 8.71
CA GLY A 377 0.58 3.70 7.61
C GLY A 377 -0.75 4.41 7.38
N PHE A 378 -0.69 5.42 6.54
CA PHE A 378 -1.86 6.15 6.07
C PHE A 378 -2.34 5.55 4.73
N PRO A 379 -3.56 4.99 4.67
CA PRO A 379 -4.08 4.41 3.43
C PRO A 379 -4.12 5.46 2.31
N ARG A 380 -3.63 5.10 1.13
CA ARG A 380 -3.62 6.00 -0.03
C ARG A 380 -5.05 6.30 -0.49
N PRO A 381 -5.49 7.57 -0.49
CA PRO A 381 -6.83 7.92 -0.94
C PRO A 381 -6.99 7.66 -2.45
N GLN A 382 -8.11 7.05 -2.85
CA GLN A 382 -8.44 6.85 -4.27
C GLN A 382 -9.41 7.93 -4.79
N VAL A 383 -9.10 9.19 -4.45
CA VAL A 383 -9.87 10.38 -4.85
C VAL A 383 -9.18 11.12 -6.00
N PRO A 384 -9.93 11.80 -6.89
CA PRO A 384 -9.34 12.51 -8.04
C PRO A 384 -8.28 13.54 -7.65
N GLU A 385 -8.45 14.12 -6.47
CA GLU A 385 -7.57 15.15 -5.94
C GLU A 385 -6.13 14.66 -5.71
N LEU A 386 -5.94 13.35 -5.47
CA LEU A 386 -4.62 12.77 -5.25
C LEU A 386 -3.73 12.81 -6.51
N ASP A 387 -4.32 12.79 -7.70
CA ASP A 387 -3.57 12.79 -8.97
C ASP A 387 -2.64 14.00 -9.09
N ASN A 388 -3.00 15.13 -8.47
CA ASN A 388 -2.22 16.35 -8.45
C ASN A 388 -1.30 16.49 -7.23
N PHE A 389 -1.17 15.44 -6.42
CA PHE A 389 -0.24 15.40 -5.29
C PHE A 389 1.20 15.21 -5.76
N TRP A 390 1.46 14.16 -6.53
CA TRP A 390 2.79 13.64 -6.81
C TRP A 390 3.75 14.71 -7.31
N GLY A 391 3.58 15.20 -8.52
CA GLY A 391 4.49 16.14 -9.13
C GLY A 391 4.63 17.47 -8.37
N ASN A 392 3.57 17.96 -7.72
CA ASN A 392 3.64 19.21 -6.96
C ASN A 392 4.49 19.06 -5.70
N PHE A 393 4.32 17.96 -4.95
CA PHE A 393 5.06 17.75 -3.71
C PHE A 393 6.45 17.16 -3.92
N ASP A 394 6.68 16.38 -4.99
CA ASP A 394 8.03 15.99 -5.42
C ASP A 394 8.87 17.23 -5.76
N ASN A 395 8.28 18.18 -6.49
CA ASN A 395 8.94 19.43 -6.79
C ASN A 395 9.18 20.28 -5.52
N ALA A 396 8.22 20.36 -4.60
CA ALA A 396 8.39 21.09 -3.34
C ALA A 396 9.54 20.51 -2.51
N LEU A 397 9.61 19.18 -2.35
CA LEU A 397 10.71 18.51 -1.68
C LEU A 397 12.05 18.85 -2.34
N ASN A 398 12.12 18.75 -3.66
CA ASN A 398 13.33 19.07 -4.41
C ASN A 398 13.77 20.54 -4.22
N LEU A 399 12.85 21.49 -4.25
CA LEU A 399 13.15 22.89 -4.01
C LEU A 399 13.71 23.13 -2.60
N VAL A 400 13.11 22.51 -1.59
CA VAL A 400 13.57 22.60 -0.18
C VAL A 400 14.99 22.05 -0.05
N ILE A 401 15.27 20.91 -0.63
CA ILE A 401 16.56 20.22 -0.49
C ILE A 401 17.64 20.79 -1.41
N GLN A 402 17.34 20.95 -2.69
CA GLN A 402 18.35 21.31 -3.69
C GLN A 402 18.54 22.82 -3.87
N LYS A 403 17.52 23.61 -3.53
CA LYS A 403 17.53 25.06 -3.70
C LYS A 403 17.46 25.82 -2.37
N ASN A 404 17.38 25.09 -1.26
CA ASN A 404 17.23 25.69 0.07
C ASN A 404 16.03 26.66 0.14
N GLU A 405 14.93 26.31 -0.57
CA GLU A 405 13.70 27.10 -0.55
C GLU A 405 13.12 27.07 0.88
N ASP A 406 12.43 28.14 1.24
CA ASP A 406 11.72 28.21 2.51
C ASP A 406 10.67 27.09 2.63
N PRO A 407 10.70 26.25 3.68
CA PRO A 407 9.79 25.13 3.86
C PRO A 407 8.31 25.51 3.84
N THR A 408 7.95 26.65 4.43
CA THR A 408 6.57 27.14 4.45
C THR A 408 6.13 27.54 3.05
N LYS A 409 6.99 28.27 2.35
CA LYS A 409 6.72 28.67 0.96
C LYS A 409 6.57 27.44 0.05
N ALA A 410 7.45 26.47 0.15
CA ALA A 410 7.39 25.25 -0.66
C ALA A 410 6.09 24.46 -0.44
N ALA A 411 5.68 24.26 0.83
CA ALA A 411 4.43 23.62 1.16
C ALA A 411 3.21 24.41 0.65
N THR A 412 3.24 25.75 0.79
CA THR A 412 2.16 26.65 0.33
C THR A 412 2.03 26.59 -1.20
N ASP A 413 3.13 26.74 -1.92
CA ASP A 413 3.10 26.73 -3.38
C ASP A 413 2.61 25.38 -3.94
N ALA A 414 3.02 24.26 -3.33
CA ALA A 414 2.54 22.93 -3.71
C ALA A 414 1.03 22.78 -3.45
N CYS A 415 0.53 23.24 -2.29
CA CYS A 415 -0.90 23.24 -1.98
C CYS A 415 -1.70 24.12 -2.94
N VAL A 416 -1.24 25.32 -3.24
CA VAL A 416 -1.88 26.22 -4.22
C VAL A 416 -1.94 25.57 -5.58
N ALA A 417 -0.84 24.95 -6.05
CA ALA A 417 -0.79 24.28 -7.33
C ALA A 417 -1.76 23.08 -7.35
N MET A 418 -1.77 22.25 -6.31
CA MET A 418 -2.67 21.11 -6.17
C MET A 418 -4.14 21.54 -6.14
N ASN A 419 -4.49 22.54 -5.32
CA ASN A 419 -5.85 23.07 -5.22
C ASN A 419 -6.30 23.70 -6.54
N THR A 420 -5.43 24.44 -7.24
CA THR A 420 -5.75 25.04 -8.54
C THR A 420 -6.04 23.95 -9.58
N ALA A 421 -5.23 22.92 -9.65
CA ALA A 421 -5.43 21.79 -10.57
C ALA A 421 -6.72 21.01 -10.24
N ASN A 422 -7.04 20.87 -8.95
CA ASN A 422 -8.24 20.20 -8.45
C ASN A 422 -9.50 21.10 -8.43
N LYS A 423 -9.38 22.38 -8.77
CA LYS A 423 -10.48 23.37 -8.73
C LYS A 423 -11.10 23.51 -7.33
N LYS A 424 -10.26 23.51 -6.29
CA LYS A 424 -10.64 23.68 -4.88
C LYS A 424 -10.39 25.10 -4.37
#